data_92b17bfc89289ebee572af1618c96aa9
#
_entry.id   92b17bfc89289ebee572af1618c96aa9
#
_cell.length_a   1.000
_cell.length_b   1.000
_cell.length_c   1.000
_cell.angle_alpha   90.00
_cell.angle_beta   90.00
_cell.angle_gamma   90.00
#
_symmetry.space_group_name_H-M   'P 1'
#
loop_
_entity.id
_entity.type
_entity.pdbx_description
1 polymer ?
#
loop_
_entity_poly.entity_id
_entity_poly.type
_entity_poly.pdbx_seq_one_letter_code
_entity_poly.pdbx_strand_id
1 'polypeptide(L)'
;MKQTLILLSIFSSSISFAQQDPHFSMWYSSPSLLNPASTATMEQDVTFFTNYRAQWLSALPNQIRTNAVSAEIKLGNERLQSGWFGVGAQYNNDATGDAQIMSHIVSIPVNYVWEGYEKSYFSLGIKPGIINRSLNSDIQTWDNQWNGIAFDNTLLSNEAGINKSTRLTVGAGMYYKKLYRDGSKFDIGFSANHLNAPDQGFRSLSFQTFRQYIFHTSGSIKLDRYKFLLSPQLITMFQGPHRDLIIGTSFDILLDEGSRRTTFEQETMFSVGLNYRWNDALITSVMMKWNGFQVGLSYDAMLNINRIPTKTAGAFELFLKYSFYKEQRKRFIR
;
A
#
# COMPACT_ATOMS: atom_id res chain seq x y z
N MET A 1 -33.06 40.66 -2.44
CA MET A 1 -32.82 39.45 -1.64
C MET A 1 -32.81 38.13 -2.45
N LYS A 2 -33.70 37.88 -3.40
CA LYS A 2 -33.66 36.63 -4.22
C LYS A 2 -32.44 36.51 -5.15
N GLN A 3 -31.93 37.61 -5.69
CA GLN A 3 -30.74 37.58 -6.56
C GLN A 3 -29.41 37.39 -5.82
N THR A 4 -29.33 37.77 -4.54
CA THR A 4 -28.13 37.54 -3.71
C THR A 4 -28.01 36.11 -3.25
N LEU A 5 -29.13 35.37 -3.12
CA LEU A 5 -29.13 33.93 -2.80
C LEU A 5 -28.65 33.07 -3.97
N ILE A 6 -28.93 33.50 -5.23
CA ILE A 6 -28.48 32.77 -6.43
C ILE A 6 -26.96 32.92 -6.62
N LEU A 7 -26.41 34.08 -6.29
CA LEU A 7 -24.93 34.28 -6.35
C LEU A 7 -24.17 33.50 -5.28
N LEU A 8 -24.77 33.25 -4.12
CA LEU A 8 -24.15 32.42 -3.06
C LEU A 8 -24.17 30.92 -3.39
N SER A 9 -25.16 30.47 -4.19
CA SER A 9 -25.22 29.03 -4.58
C SER A 9 -24.27 28.68 -5.71
N ILE A 10 -23.78 29.62 -6.49
CA ILE A 10 -22.79 29.38 -7.56
C ILE A 10 -21.37 29.25 -7.01
N PHE A 11 -21.07 29.75 -5.79
CA PHE A 11 -19.79 29.62 -5.14
C PHE A 11 -19.60 28.30 -4.34
N SER A 12 -20.63 27.45 -4.28
CA SER A 12 -20.61 26.16 -3.59
C SER A 12 -20.32 24.97 -4.51
N SER A 13 -19.80 25.16 -5.71
CA SER A 13 -19.23 24.07 -6.49
C SER A 13 -17.92 23.63 -5.80
N SER A 14 -18.06 22.80 -4.78
CA SER A 14 -16.95 22.03 -4.22
C SER A 14 -16.37 21.21 -5.35
N ILE A 15 -15.23 21.61 -5.88
CA ILE A 15 -14.45 20.78 -6.80
C ILE A 15 -14.04 19.57 -5.98
N SER A 16 -14.81 18.50 -6.08
CA SER A 16 -14.50 17.23 -5.44
C SER A 16 -13.33 16.60 -6.18
N PHE A 17 -12.12 16.88 -5.76
CA PHE A 17 -10.94 16.16 -6.17
C PHE A 17 -10.88 14.84 -5.39
N ALA A 18 -11.53 13.79 -5.89
CA ALA A 18 -11.57 12.49 -5.26
C ALA A 18 -10.61 11.53 -5.96
N GLN A 19 -9.30 11.70 -5.78
CA GLN A 19 -8.33 10.70 -6.20
C GLN A 19 -7.22 10.55 -5.16
N GLN A 20 -7.28 9.43 -4.50
CA GLN A 20 -6.20 8.93 -3.65
C GLN A 20 -5.87 7.52 -4.13
N ASP A 21 -4.59 7.19 -4.23
CA ASP A 21 -4.16 5.82 -4.46
C ASP A 21 -4.56 4.95 -3.28
N PRO A 22 -5.01 3.71 -3.54
CA PRO A 22 -5.33 2.79 -2.46
C PRO A 22 -4.09 2.47 -1.63
N HIS A 23 -4.26 2.43 -0.33
CA HIS A 23 -3.21 2.06 0.61
C HIS A 23 -3.74 1.05 1.63
N PHE A 24 -2.81 0.29 2.21
CA PHE A 24 -3.11 -0.75 3.18
C PHE A 24 -2.88 -0.25 4.61
N SER A 25 -3.72 -0.70 5.54
CA SER A 25 -3.60 -0.37 6.96
C SER A 25 -2.37 -1.04 7.58
N MET A 26 -2.02 -2.25 7.10
CA MET A 26 -0.79 -2.97 7.48
C MET A 26 0.38 -2.64 6.55
N TRP A 27 0.56 -1.37 6.18
CA TRP A 27 1.57 -0.88 5.25
C TRP A 27 3.01 -1.30 5.61
N TYR A 28 3.32 -1.40 6.88
CA TYR A 28 4.64 -1.80 7.40
C TYR A 28 5.02 -3.25 7.06
N SER A 29 4.05 -4.09 6.71
CA SER A 29 4.29 -5.47 6.28
C SER A 29 4.74 -5.57 4.82
N SER A 30 4.44 -4.56 4.00
CA SER A 30 4.76 -4.50 2.56
C SER A 30 5.24 -3.11 2.12
N PRO A 31 6.31 -2.57 2.71
CA PRO A 31 6.75 -1.19 2.49
C PRO A 31 7.17 -0.90 1.04
N SER A 32 7.56 -1.91 0.27
CA SER A 32 7.96 -1.75 -1.14
C SER A 32 6.81 -1.36 -2.08
N LEU A 33 5.56 -1.62 -1.68
CA LEU A 33 4.40 -1.11 -2.42
C LEU A 33 4.37 0.43 -2.42
N LEU A 34 4.83 1.03 -1.33
CA LEU A 34 4.82 2.47 -1.11
C LEU A 34 6.12 3.14 -1.55
N ASN A 35 7.25 2.50 -1.25
CA ASN A 35 8.58 3.05 -1.48
C ASN A 35 9.47 2.07 -2.25
N PRO A 36 9.85 2.36 -3.51
CA PRO A 36 10.69 1.46 -4.29
C PRO A 36 12.06 1.20 -3.68
N ALA A 37 12.59 2.12 -2.89
CA ALA A 37 13.88 1.95 -2.24
C ALA A 37 13.86 0.89 -1.12
N SER A 38 12.69 0.48 -0.62
CA SER A 38 12.57 -0.59 0.36
C SER A 38 12.43 -2.00 -0.25
N THR A 39 12.47 -2.11 -1.58
CA THR A 39 12.39 -3.41 -2.28
C THR A 39 13.57 -4.30 -1.91
N ALA A 40 13.30 -5.56 -1.54
CA ALA A 40 14.29 -6.57 -1.16
C ALA A 40 15.29 -6.09 -0.07
N THR A 41 14.84 -5.24 0.86
CA THR A 41 15.63 -4.81 2.04
C THR A 41 15.40 -5.70 3.25
N MET A 42 14.57 -6.74 3.13
CA MET A 42 14.38 -7.78 4.15
C MET A 42 15.64 -8.62 4.32
N GLU A 43 15.74 -9.38 5.40
CA GLU A 43 16.89 -10.25 5.63
C GLU A 43 16.96 -11.39 4.61
N GLN A 44 15.80 -11.93 4.22
CA GLN A 44 15.65 -13.01 3.24
C GLN A 44 15.97 -12.54 1.82
N ASP A 45 16.35 -13.48 0.95
CA ASP A 45 16.74 -13.18 -0.43
C ASP A 45 15.57 -13.07 -1.39
N VAL A 46 14.51 -13.82 -1.13
CA VAL A 46 13.27 -13.81 -1.93
C VAL A 46 12.08 -13.61 -1.02
N THR A 47 11.18 -12.73 -1.42
CA THR A 47 9.95 -12.43 -0.69
C THR A 47 8.77 -12.37 -1.66
N PHE A 48 7.69 -13.06 -1.31
CA PHE A 48 6.39 -12.94 -1.95
C PHE A 48 5.40 -12.40 -0.93
N PHE A 49 4.54 -11.51 -1.35
CA PHE A 49 3.43 -11.10 -0.49
C PHE A 49 2.17 -10.76 -1.29
N THR A 50 1.04 -10.87 -0.63
CA THR A 50 -0.26 -10.45 -1.13
C THR A 50 -1.06 -9.78 -0.02
N ASN A 51 -1.78 -8.73 -0.40
CA ASN A 51 -2.70 -8.02 0.47
C ASN A 51 -4.07 -7.99 -0.21
N TYR A 52 -5.10 -8.20 0.59
CA TYR A 52 -6.50 -8.01 0.23
C TYR A 52 -7.14 -7.05 1.20
N ARG A 53 -7.80 -6.01 0.71
CA ARG A 53 -8.55 -5.05 1.52
C ARG A 53 -9.95 -4.89 0.96
N ALA A 54 -10.94 -4.97 1.82
CA ALA A 54 -12.34 -4.69 1.51
C ALA A 54 -12.85 -3.60 2.44
N GLN A 55 -13.39 -2.52 1.86
CA GLN A 55 -13.91 -1.38 2.61
C GLN A 55 -15.42 -1.28 2.43
N TRP A 56 -16.09 -0.82 3.50
CA TRP A 56 -17.53 -0.57 3.54
C TRP A 56 -18.38 -1.81 3.21
N LEU A 57 -17.97 -2.96 3.75
CA LEU A 57 -18.61 -4.27 3.55
C LEU A 57 -20.11 -4.28 3.76
N SER A 58 -20.60 -3.50 4.73
CA SER A 58 -22.02 -3.44 5.09
C SER A 58 -22.74 -2.20 4.57
N ALA A 59 -22.01 -1.24 3.99
CA ALA A 59 -22.56 0.06 3.61
C ALA A 59 -22.88 0.18 2.13
N LEU A 60 -22.16 -0.55 1.27
CA LEU A 60 -22.31 -0.47 -0.18
C LEU A 60 -22.63 -1.84 -0.77
N PRO A 61 -23.57 -1.92 -1.76
CA PRO A 61 -23.81 -3.13 -2.53
C PRO A 61 -22.53 -3.64 -3.21
N ASN A 62 -21.74 -2.71 -3.79
CA ASN A 62 -20.44 -2.96 -4.37
C ASN A 62 -19.36 -2.33 -3.50
N GLN A 63 -18.65 -3.17 -2.77
CA GLN A 63 -17.57 -2.80 -1.89
C GLN A 63 -16.38 -2.21 -2.65
N ILE A 64 -15.62 -1.35 -2.00
CA ILE A 64 -14.29 -0.98 -2.49
C ILE A 64 -13.34 -2.13 -2.15
N ARG A 65 -12.70 -2.71 -3.17
CA ARG A 65 -11.76 -3.83 -3.04
C ARG A 65 -10.42 -3.47 -3.61
N THR A 66 -9.41 -3.63 -2.80
CA THR A 66 -8.01 -3.42 -3.19
C THR A 66 -7.23 -4.71 -3.02
N ASN A 67 -6.49 -5.12 -4.04
CA ASN A 67 -5.61 -6.27 -4.03
C ASN A 67 -4.20 -5.83 -4.42
N ALA A 68 -3.20 -6.38 -3.76
CA ALA A 68 -1.81 -6.22 -4.16
C ALA A 68 -1.08 -7.56 -4.10
N VAL A 69 -0.23 -7.79 -5.08
CA VAL A 69 0.68 -8.95 -5.12
C VAL A 69 2.06 -8.43 -5.47
N SER A 70 3.08 -8.93 -4.80
CA SER A 70 4.47 -8.60 -5.10
C SER A 70 5.39 -9.81 -4.95
N ALA A 71 6.42 -9.83 -5.78
CA ALA A 71 7.56 -10.72 -5.68
C ALA A 71 8.83 -9.88 -5.70
N GLU A 72 9.76 -10.15 -4.78
CA GLU A 72 11.00 -9.38 -4.63
C GLU A 72 12.19 -10.33 -4.50
N ILE A 73 13.33 -9.90 -5.04
CA ILE A 73 14.55 -10.69 -5.03
C ILE A 73 15.79 -9.81 -4.84
N LYS A 74 16.75 -10.29 -4.04
CA LYS A 74 18.10 -9.73 -3.95
C LYS A 74 18.99 -10.30 -5.04
N LEU A 75 19.71 -9.42 -5.74
CA LEU A 75 20.64 -9.77 -6.79
C LEU A 75 22.04 -9.20 -6.48
N GLY A 76 23.08 -10.00 -6.68
CA GLY A 76 24.47 -9.55 -6.61
C GLY A 76 25.11 -9.55 -5.22
N ASN A 77 24.44 -10.02 -4.19
CA ASN A 77 24.93 -10.02 -2.79
C ASN A 77 26.30 -10.71 -2.60
N GLU A 78 26.65 -11.70 -3.41
CA GLU A 78 27.94 -12.42 -3.32
C GLU A 78 29.08 -11.75 -4.10
N ARG A 79 28.75 -10.89 -5.07
CA ARG A 79 29.71 -10.28 -6.00
C ARG A 79 30.01 -8.81 -5.68
N LEU A 80 29.07 -8.13 -5.04
CA LEU A 80 29.20 -6.72 -4.69
C LEU A 80 29.69 -6.63 -3.25
N GLN A 81 30.88 -6.08 -3.05
CA GLN A 81 31.52 -5.97 -1.72
C GLN A 81 30.80 -4.98 -0.79
N SER A 82 29.91 -4.15 -1.29
CA SER A 82 29.30 -3.02 -0.57
C SER A 82 27.79 -2.92 -0.65
N GLY A 83 27.09 -3.97 -1.14
CA GLY A 83 25.63 -3.92 -1.24
C GLY A 83 25.02 -4.92 -2.22
N TRP A 84 23.78 -4.69 -2.62
CA TRP A 84 23.03 -5.52 -3.58
C TRP A 84 21.98 -4.72 -4.33
N PHE A 85 21.54 -5.24 -5.46
CA PHE A 85 20.36 -4.77 -6.14
C PHE A 85 19.11 -5.48 -5.61
N GLY A 86 18.05 -4.72 -5.33
CA GLY A 86 16.72 -5.25 -5.14
C GLY A 86 15.90 -5.07 -6.40
N VAL A 87 15.20 -6.12 -6.81
CA VAL A 87 14.29 -6.08 -7.96
C VAL A 87 12.97 -6.68 -7.53
N GLY A 88 11.86 -6.06 -7.91
CA GLY A 88 10.52 -6.55 -7.63
C GLY A 88 9.63 -6.54 -8.86
N ALA A 89 8.55 -7.31 -8.80
CA ALA A 89 7.41 -7.23 -9.68
C ALA A 89 6.17 -7.05 -8.83
N GLN A 90 5.38 -6.02 -9.10
CA GLN A 90 4.22 -5.65 -8.29
C GLN A 90 2.99 -5.49 -9.18
N TYR A 91 1.87 -5.98 -8.69
CA TYR A 91 0.56 -5.78 -9.26
C TYR A 91 -0.40 -5.27 -8.19
N ASN A 92 -1.05 -4.15 -8.46
CA ASN A 92 -2.11 -3.59 -7.63
C ASN A 92 -3.39 -3.50 -8.47
N ASN A 93 -4.50 -3.89 -7.87
CA ASN A 93 -5.82 -3.75 -8.44
C ASN A 93 -6.73 -3.06 -7.42
N ASP A 94 -7.43 -2.04 -7.87
CA ASP A 94 -8.46 -1.35 -7.09
C ASP A 94 -9.76 -1.32 -7.88
N ALA A 95 -10.85 -1.72 -7.23
CA ALA A 95 -12.20 -1.70 -7.78
C ALA A 95 -13.10 -0.86 -6.88
N THR A 96 -13.61 0.25 -7.42
CA THR A 96 -14.29 1.26 -6.62
C THR A 96 -15.74 1.49 -7.09
N GLY A 97 -16.66 1.35 -6.16
CA GLY A 97 -18.04 1.79 -6.27
C GLY A 97 -18.91 1.01 -7.24
N ASP A 98 -20.16 1.47 -7.38
CA ASP A 98 -21.18 0.85 -8.24
C ASP A 98 -20.82 0.97 -9.73
N ALA A 99 -20.09 2.01 -10.11
CA ALA A 99 -19.55 2.18 -11.45
C ALA A 99 -18.44 1.17 -11.82
N GLN A 100 -17.99 0.35 -10.85
CA GLN A 100 -16.89 -0.60 -11.02
C GLN A 100 -15.70 0.03 -11.78
N ILE A 101 -15.29 1.23 -11.33
CA ILE A 101 -14.05 1.84 -11.82
C ILE A 101 -12.91 0.95 -11.35
N MET A 102 -12.21 0.34 -12.30
CA MET A 102 -11.07 -0.51 -12.02
C MET A 102 -9.78 0.21 -12.34
N SER A 103 -8.83 0.14 -11.43
CA SER A 103 -7.45 0.59 -11.65
C SER A 103 -6.51 -0.59 -11.49
N HIS A 104 -5.71 -0.85 -12.51
CA HIS A 104 -4.68 -1.89 -12.49
C HIS A 104 -3.32 -1.21 -12.64
N ILE A 105 -2.43 -1.44 -11.69
CA ILE A 105 -1.06 -0.91 -11.72
C ILE A 105 -0.09 -2.07 -11.71
N VAL A 106 0.70 -2.18 -12.77
CA VAL A 106 1.85 -3.11 -12.85
C VAL A 106 3.11 -2.28 -12.74
N SER A 107 4.02 -2.63 -11.85
CA SER A 107 5.28 -1.91 -11.67
C SER A 107 6.44 -2.84 -11.37
N ILE A 108 7.64 -2.38 -11.71
CA ILE A 108 8.90 -3.10 -11.50
C ILE A 108 9.82 -2.20 -10.69
N PRO A 109 9.71 -2.20 -9.34
CA PRO A 109 10.63 -1.47 -8.51
C PRO A 109 12.03 -2.08 -8.60
N VAL A 110 13.02 -1.20 -8.73
CA VAL A 110 14.44 -1.54 -8.72
C VAL A 110 15.16 -0.57 -7.80
N ASN A 111 16.00 -1.08 -6.93
CA ASN A 111 16.82 -0.27 -6.05
C ASN A 111 18.25 -0.80 -5.94
N TYR A 112 19.14 0.04 -5.46
CA TYR A 112 20.45 -0.36 -5.00
C TYR A 112 20.55 -0.06 -3.50
N VAL A 113 20.98 -1.07 -2.75
CA VAL A 113 21.15 -1.01 -1.30
C VAL A 113 22.65 -1.00 -1.00
N TRP A 114 23.14 0.08 -0.40
CA TRP A 114 24.50 0.17 0.15
C TRP A 114 24.51 -0.37 1.56
N GLU A 115 25.40 -1.28 1.85
CA GLU A 115 25.69 -1.74 3.20
C GLU A 115 26.78 -0.85 3.82
N GLY A 116 26.43 -0.15 4.88
CA GLY A 116 27.32 0.71 5.64
C GLY A 116 27.83 0.02 6.92
N TYR A 117 28.50 0.82 7.72
CA TYR A 117 29.07 0.37 8.99
C TYR A 117 27.95 -0.06 9.97
N GLU A 118 28.24 -1.09 10.78
CA GLU A 118 27.35 -1.61 11.84
C GLU A 118 25.93 -1.97 11.36
N LYS A 119 25.80 -2.70 10.25
CA LYS A 119 24.51 -3.13 9.70
C LYS A 119 23.53 -1.97 9.46
N SER A 120 24.06 -0.86 8.98
CA SER A 120 23.26 0.23 8.44
C SER A 120 23.15 0.08 6.91
N TYR A 121 21.97 0.32 6.39
CA TYR A 121 21.65 0.15 4.97
C TYR A 121 21.03 1.43 4.46
N PHE A 122 21.57 1.96 3.39
CA PHE A 122 20.98 3.08 2.66
C PHE A 122 20.58 2.61 1.26
N SER A 123 19.45 3.04 0.76
CA SER A 123 18.96 2.60 -0.53
C SER A 123 18.31 3.73 -1.32
N LEU A 124 18.54 3.72 -2.64
CA LEU A 124 17.82 4.53 -3.61
C LEU A 124 17.13 3.61 -4.61
N GLY A 125 15.90 3.95 -4.98
CA GLY A 125 15.10 3.11 -5.86
C GLY A 125 14.24 3.91 -6.81
N ILE A 126 13.89 3.27 -7.93
CA ILE A 126 12.93 3.75 -8.92
C ILE A 126 11.86 2.69 -9.17
N LYS A 127 10.68 3.13 -9.56
CA LYS A 127 9.52 2.28 -9.83
C LYS A 127 8.84 2.69 -11.14
N PRO A 128 9.35 2.24 -12.29
CA PRO A 128 8.59 2.33 -13.53
C PRO A 128 7.37 1.41 -13.47
N GLY A 129 6.27 1.83 -14.08
CA GLY A 129 5.05 1.06 -14.11
C GLY A 129 4.07 1.52 -15.18
N ILE A 130 2.99 0.77 -15.31
CA ILE A 130 1.87 1.05 -16.20
C ILE A 130 0.60 1.09 -15.35
N ILE A 131 -0.19 2.14 -15.52
CA ILE A 131 -1.52 2.27 -14.94
C ILE A 131 -2.52 2.05 -16.07
N ASN A 132 -3.41 1.09 -15.87
CA ASN A 132 -4.59 0.90 -16.70
C ASN A 132 -5.83 1.20 -15.87
N ARG A 133 -6.60 2.16 -16.29
CA ARG A 133 -7.89 2.51 -15.68
C ARG A 133 -9.01 2.18 -16.64
N SER A 134 -10.05 1.53 -16.13
CA SER A 134 -11.22 1.16 -16.91
C SER A 134 -12.51 1.44 -16.16
N LEU A 135 -13.55 1.73 -16.92
CA LEU A 135 -14.92 1.86 -16.45
C LEU A 135 -15.75 0.79 -17.13
N ASN A 136 -16.56 0.06 -16.39
CA ASN A 136 -17.51 -0.88 -16.96
C ASN A 136 -18.79 -0.13 -17.35
N SER A 137 -18.89 0.30 -18.63
CA SER A 137 -20.03 1.04 -19.12
C SER A 137 -21.30 0.20 -19.28
N ASP A 138 -21.16 -1.13 -19.36
CA ASP A 138 -22.30 -2.02 -19.67
C ASP A 138 -23.27 -2.18 -18.49
N ILE A 139 -22.78 -1.91 -17.28
CA ILE A 139 -23.59 -1.97 -16.05
C ILE A 139 -24.14 -0.60 -15.62
N GLN A 140 -23.76 0.47 -16.33
CA GLN A 140 -24.19 1.82 -16.02
C GLN A 140 -25.50 2.15 -16.74
N THR A 141 -26.34 2.92 -16.07
CA THR A 141 -27.50 3.59 -16.68
C THR A 141 -27.20 5.07 -16.83
N TRP A 142 -27.49 5.61 -17.99
CA TRP A 142 -27.14 6.98 -18.36
C TRP A 142 -28.41 7.83 -18.52
N ASP A 143 -28.33 9.13 -18.26
CA ASP A 143 -29.50 10.04 -18.29
C ASP A 143 -30.30 9.94 -19.55
N ASN A 144 -29.66 9.75 -20.71
CA ASN A 144 -30.33 9.61 -22.01
C ASN A 144 -30.99 8.23 -22.24
N GLN A 145 -30.83 7.30 -21.34
CA GLN A 145 -31.56 6.03 -21.31
C GLN A 145 -32.84 6.11 -20.44
N TRP A 146 -33.14 7.27 -19.89
CA TRP A 146 -34.39 7.50 -19.17
C TRP A 146 -35.53 7.77 -20.16
N ASN A 147 -36.52 6.87 -20.22
CA ASN A 147 -37.67 7.00 -21.13
C ASN A 147 -38.85 7.79 -20.57
N GLY A 148 -38.70 8.42 -19.41
CA GLY A 148 -39.75 9.16 -18.70
C GLY A 148 -40.43 8.37 -17.59
N ILE A 149 -40.25 7.04 -17.53
CA ILE A 149 -40.85 6.16 -16.54
C ILE A 149 -39.75 5.29 -15.87
N ALA A 150 -38.84 4.75 -16.67
CA ALA A 150 -37.78 3.87 -16.19
C ALA A 150 -36.53 4.03 -17.09
N PHE A 151 -35.40 3.49 -16.61
CA PHE A 151 -34.21 3.34 -17.43
C PHE A 151 -34.40 2.17 -18.41
N ASP A 152 -34.18 2.47 -19.69
CA ASP A 152 -34.26 1.48 -20.77
C ASP A 152 -32.91 1.28 -21.42
N ASN A 153 -32.28 0.12 -21.16
CA ASN A 153 -30.96 -0.23 -21.65
C ASN A 153 -30.93 -0.47 -23.18
N THR A 154 -32.09 -0.50 -23.85
CA THR A 154 -32.16 -0.60 -25.32
C THR A 154 -31.91 0.74 -26.01
N LEU A 155 -32.05 1.85 -25.25
CA LEU A 155 -31.75 3.19 -25.76
C LEU A 155 -30.23 3.40 -25.81
N LEU A 156 -29.77 4.09 -26.85
CA LEU A 156 -28.35 4.39 -27.02
C LEU A 156 -27.86 5.28 -25.86
N SER A 157 -26.86 4.83 -25.16
CA SER A 157 -26.29 5.57 -24.02
C SER A 157 -25.49 6.79 -24.45
N ASN A 158 -25.16 7.00 -25.74
CA ASN A 158 -24.25 8.02 -26.29
C ASN A 158 -22.86 8.05 -25.58
N GLU A 159 -22.69 7.26 -24.54
CA GLU A 159 -21.49 7.11 -23.74
C GLU A 159 -20.70 5.82 -24.08
N ALA A 160 -21.14 5.10 -25.12
CA ALA A 160 -20.46 3.91 -25.60
C ALA A 160 -19.00 4.22 -26.00
N GLY A 161 -18.08 3.38 -25.55
CA GLY A 161 -16.65 3.49 -25.88
C GLY A 161 -15.77 4.29 -24.90
N ILE A 162 -16.27 4.65 -23.74
CA ILE A 162 -15.48 5.35 -22.69
C ILE A 162 -14.82 4.34 -21.79
N ASN A 163 -13.82 3.61 -22.19
CA ASN A 163 -13.68 2.46 -21.33
C ASN A 163 -12.32 2.22 -20.77
N LYS A 164 -11.25 2.73 -21.37
CA LYS A 164 -9.88 2.41 -20.94
C LYS A 164 -8.91 3.55 -21.17
N SER A 165 -8.07 3.79 -20.17
CA SER A 165 -6.90 4.65 -20.28
C SER A 165 -5.68 3.89 -19.79
N THR A 166 -4.62 3.85 -20.61
CA THR A 166 -3.36 3.19 -20.23
C THR A 166 -2.24 4.21 -20.31
N ARG A 167 -1.48 4.37 -19.22
CA ARG A 167 -0.41 5.36 -19.11
C ARG A 167 0.79 4.79 -18.37
N LEU A 168 1.95 5.32 -18.69
CA LEU A 168 3.17 5.05 -17.93
C LEU A 168 3.15 5.88 -16.64
N THR A 169 3.71 5.30 -15.59
CA THR A 169 3.96 5.96 -14.32
C THR A 169 5.38 5.70 -13.85
N VAL A 170 5.96 6.65 -13.14
CA VAL A 170 7.30 6.53 -12.57
C VAL A 170 7.25 6.99 -11.12
N GLY A 171 7.85 6.22 -10.24
CA GLY A 171 8.12 6.59 -8.85
C GLY A 171 9.60 6.53 -8.53
N ALA A 172 10.01 7.21 -7.47
CA ALA A 172 11.35 7.15 -6.92
C ALA A 172 11.30 7.19 -5.40
N GLY A 173 12.34 6.72 -4.74
CA GLY A 173 12.40 6.75 -3.30
C GLY A 173 13.80 6.61 -2.75
N MET A 174 13.90 6.93 -1.46
CA MET A 174 15.08 6.70 -0.63
C MET A 174 14.64 6.00 0.66
N TYR A 175 15.53 5.19 1.20
CA TYR A 175 15.24 4.41 2.38
C TYR A 175 16.52 4.16 3.18
N TYR A 176 16.43 4.25 4.48
CA TYR A 176 17.50 3.94 5.42
C TYR A 176 16.98 2.94 6.45
N LYS A 177 17.83 1.94 6.77
CA LYS A 177 17.54 0.92 7.78
C LYS A 177 18.77 0.70 8.65
N LYS A 178 18.57 0.59 9.94
CA LYS A 178 19.60 0.23 10.93
C LYS A 178 19.16 -0.98 11.73
N LEU A 179 20.04 -1.97 11.83
CA LEU A 179 19.88 -3.12 12.72
C LEU A 179 20.86 -2.96 13.89
N TYR A 180 20.35 -2.92 15.10
CA TYR A 180 21.16 -2.80 16.30
C TYR A 180 21.60 -4.16 16.82
N ARG A 181 22.67 -4.18 17.63
CA ARG A 181 23.26 -5.42 18.19
C ARG A 181 22.34 -6.13 19.17
N ASP A 182 21.47 -5.41 19.84
CA ASP A 182 20.46 -5.94 20.78
C ASP A 182 19.27 -6.62 20.06
N GLY A 183 19.19 -6.51 18.73
CA GLY A 183 18.10 -7.01 17.89
C GLY A 183 17.03 -5.98 17.59
N SER A 184 17.16 -4.76 18.12
CA SER A 184 16.29 -3.63 17.74
C SER A 184 16.52 -3.23 16.28
N LYS A 185 15.50 -2.65 15.66
CA LYS A 185 15.52 -2.22 14.26
C LYS A 185 14.94 -0.81 14.17
N PHE A 186 15.43 -0.05 13.21
CA PHE A 186 14.88 1.26 12.86
C PHE A 186 14.93 1.44 11.36
N ASP A 187 13.86 1.96 10.77
CA ASP A 187 13.83 2.34 9.37
C ASP A 187 13.08 3.66 9.15
N ILE A 188 13.50 4.34 8.10
CA ILE A 188 12.89 5.58 7.64
C ILE A 188 12.98 5.65 6.13
N GLY A 189 11.93 6.12 5.48
CA GLY A 189 11.86 6.23 4.05
C GLY A 189 11.06 7.42 3.56
N PHE A 190 11.42 7.87 2.38
CA PHE A 190 10.68 8.86 1.62
C PHE A 190 10.52 8.37 0.19
N SER A 191 9.33 8.55 -0.38
CA SER A 191 9.08 8.24 -1.79
C SER A 191 8.15 9.25 -2.43
N ALA A 192 8.29 9.36 -3.75
CA ALA A 192 7.42 10.13 -4.62
C ALA A 192 6.95 9.24 -5.77
N ASN A 193 5.66 9.00 -5.83
CA ASN A 193 5.01 8.22 -6.89
C ASN A 193 4.32 9.14 -7.89
N HIS A 194 4.06 8.65 -9.10
CA HIS A 194 3.42 9.42 -10.19
C HIS A 194 4.17 10.72 -10.52
N LEU A 195 5.50 10.68 -10.55
CA LEU A 195 6.35 11.85 -10.82
C LEU A 195 6.04 12.54 -12.16
N ASN A 196 5.66 11.74 -13.16
CA ASN A 196 5.27 12.20 -14.50
C ASN A 196 3.81 12.66 -14.59
N ALA A 197 3.03 12.64 -13.48
CA ALA A 197 1.64 13.04 -13.40
C ALA A 197 0.80 12.53 -14.59
N PRO A 198 0.68 11.20 -14.80
CA PRO A 198 0.06 10.64 -16.00
C PRO A 198 -1.39 11.07 -16.12
N ASP A 199 -1.81 11.42 -17.33
CA ASP A 199 -3.20 11.75 -17.64
C ASP A 199 -4.03 10.47 -17.79
N GLN A 200 -4.92 10.22 -16.85
CA GLN A 200 -5.83 9.07 -16.82
C GLN A 200 -7.26 9.42 -17.28
N GLY A 201 -7.42 10.55 -17.93
CA GLY A 201 -8.71 10.96 -18.47
C GLY A 201 -9.25 9.98 -19.52
N PHE A 202 -10.56 9.93 -19.61
CA PHE A 202 -11.29 9.20 -20.64
C PHE A 202 -11.74 10.18 -21.74
N ARG A 203 -11.67 9.77 -23.02
CA ARG A 203 -12.01 10.63 -24.17
C ARG A 203 -11.19 11.95 -24.20
N SER A 204 -11.88 13.06 -24.39
CA SER A 204 -11.33 14.41 -24.44
C SER A 204 -11.15 15.07 -23.07
N LEU A 205 -11.54 14.40 -21.99
CA LEU A 205 -11.36 14.91 -20.63
C LEU A 205 -9.97 14.57 -20.13
N SER A 206 -9.16 15.58 -19.88
CA SER A 206 -7.84 15.41 -19.24
C SER A 206 -8.02 15.29 -17.73
N PHE A 207 -7.40 14.28 -17.16
CA PHE A 207 -7.43 14.03 -15.73
C PHE A 207 -6.05 13.60 -15.24
N GLN A 208 -5.24 14.58 -14.87
CA GLN A 208 -3.88 14.32 -14.38
C GLN A 208 -3.89 13.71 -12.98
N THR A 209 -3.20 12.60 -12.84
CA THR A 209 -2.96 11.97 -11.54
C THR A 209 -2.06 12.85 -10.70
N PHE A 210 -2.48 13.15 -9.47
CA PHE A 210 -1.64 13.89 -8.54
C PHE A 210 -0.40 13.08 -8.18
N ARG A 211 0.74 13.76 -8.07
CA ARG A 211 1.94 13.19 -7.46
C ARG A 211 1.66 12.83 -6.02
N GLN A 212 2.12 11.66 -5.61
CA GLN A 212 1.98 11.19 -4.24
C GLN A 212 3.33 11.23 -3.55
N TYR A 213 3.39 11.88 -2.40
CA TYR A 213 4.57 11.94 -1.54
C TYR A 213 4.29 11.17 -0.27
N ILE A 214 5.19 10.26 0.07
CA ILE A 214 5.06 9.39 1.23
C ILE A 214 6.30 9.52 2.08
N PHE A 215 6.10 9.78 3.36
CA PHE A 215 7.11 9.64 4.39
C PHE A 215 6.68 8.54 5.36
N HIS A 216 7.57 7.61 5.64
CA HIS A 216 7.29 6.54 6.59
C HIS A 216 8.49 6.25 7.48
N THR A 217 8.22 5.83 8.70
CA THR A 217 9.22 5.34 9.63
C THR A 217 8.63 4.24 10.47
N SER A 218 9.43 3.24 10.77
CA SER A 218 9.08 2.19 11.71
C SER A 218 10.29 1.76 12.54
N GLY A 219 10.03 1.13 13.65
CA GLY A 219 11.06 0.59 14.51
C GLY A 219 10.60 -0.69 15.17
N SER A 220 11.54 -1.42 15.76
CA SER A 220 11.25 -2.52 16.65
C SER A 220 12.25 -2.46 17.79
N ILE A 221 11.78 -2.18 18.98
CA ILE A 221 12.58 -1.96 20.19
C ILE A 221 12.43 -3.18 21.08
N LYS A 222 13.53 -3.86 21.38
CA LYS A 222 13.52 -4.99 22.31
C LYS A 222 13.36 -4.47 23.74
N LEU A 223 12.26 -4.80 24.39
CA LEU A 223 11.91 -4.29 25.73
C LEU A 223 12.59 -5.08 26.86
N ASP A 224 12.85 -6.36 26.65
CA ASP A 224 13.45 -7.22 27.66
C ASP A 224 14.29 -8.34 27.02
N ARG A 225 15.16 -8.98 27.82
CA ARG A 225 15.92 -10.18 27.42
C ARG A 225 15.02 -11.35 26.98
N TYR A 226 13.75 -11.28 27.31
CA TYR A 226 12.85 -12.42 27.31
C TYR A 226 11.82 -12.49 26.22
N LYS A 227 11.81 -11.75 25.15
CA LYS A 227 10.89 -12.05 24.05
C LYS A 227 9.85 -10.97 23.67
N PHE A 228 9.92 -9.80 24.26
CA PHE A 228 8.95 -8.75 23.94
C PHE A 228 9.58 -7.62 23.13
N LEU A 229 8.91 -7.21 22.05
CA LEU A 229 9.31 -6.07 21.27
C LEU A 229 8.15 -5.08 21.17
N LEU A 230 8.47 -3.81 21.17
CA LEU A 230 7.55 -2.73 20.84
C LEU A 230 7.93 -2.18 19.47
N SER A 231 6.96 -2.16 18.54
CA SER A 231 7.21 -1.78 17.15
C SER A 231 6.40 -0.53 16.78
N PRO A 232 6.90 0.68 17.14
CA PRO A 232 6.27 1.95 16.75
C PRO A 232 6.36 2.16 15.25
N GLN A 233 5.33 2.83 14.68
CA GLN A 233 5.23 3.07 13.26
C GLN A 233 4.46 4.34 12.95
N LEU A 234 4.89 5.03 11.90
CA LEU A 234 4.26 6.25 11.40
C LEU A 234 4.39 6.31 9.89
N ILE A 235 3.30 6.65 9.24
CA ILE A 235 3.29 6.99 7.82
C ILE A 235 2.45 8.24 7.60
N THR A 236 2.91 9.09 6.70
CA THR A 236 2.12 10.21 6.19
C THR A 236 2.20 10.24 4.66
N MET A 237 1.06 10.50 4.04
CA MET A 237 0.88 10.51 2.60
C MET A 237 0.19 11.81 2.18
N PHE A 238 0.70 12.40 1.09
CA PHE A 238 0.16 13.61 0.48
C PHE A 238 -0.07 13.34 -0.99
N GLN A 239 -1.32 13.48 -1.46
CA GLN A 239 -1.68 13.32 -2.86
C GLN A 239 -2.75 14.33 -3.26
N GLY A 240 -2.35 15.38 -3.95
CA GLY A 240 -3.22 16.51 -4.24
C GLY A 240 -3.78 17.13 -2.96
N PRO A 241 -5.10 17.23 -2.81
CA PRO A 241 -5.76 17.76 -1.60
C PRO A 241 -5.79 16.75 -0.44
N HIS A 242 -5.53 15.46 -0.71
CA HIS A 242 -5.62 14.40 0.28
C HIS A 242 -4.36 14.33 1.15
N ARG A 243 -4.61 14.19 2.43
CA ARG A 243 -3.56 14.00 3.46
C ARG A 243 -3.97 12.86 4.35
N ASP A 244 -3.07 11.91 4.51
CA ASP A 244 -3.28 10.77 5.38
C ASP A 244 -2.13 10.66 6.37
N LEU A 245 -2.46 10.40 7.62
CA LEU A 245 -1.50 10.19 8.70
C LEU A 245 -1.95 8.98 9.52
N ILE A 246 -1.11 7.96 9.56
CA ILE A 246 -1.33 6.79 10.40
C ILE A 246 -0.16 6.72 11.39
N ILE A 247 -0.48 6.67 12.66
CA ILE A 247 0.48 6.49 13.74
C ILE A 247 0.03 5.35 14.65
N GLY A 248 0.95 4.56 15.12
CA GLY A 248 0.62 3.48 16.03
C GLY A 248 1.81 2.64 16.45
N THR A 249 1.50 1.48 17.00
CA THR A 249 2.51 0.55 17.46
C THR A 249 1.95 -0.88 17.43
N SER A 250 2.84 -1.86 17.31
CA SER A 250 2.52 -3.25 17.63
C SER A 250 3.34 -3.71 18.84
N PHE A 251 2.74 -4.62 19.59
CA PHE A 251 3.39 -5.38 20.64
C PHE A 251 3.63 -6.78 20.12
N ASP A 252 4.90 -7.14 20.02
CA ASP A 252 5.33 -8.38 19.40
C ASP A 252 5.89 -9.33 20.48
N ILE A 253 5.43 -10.58 20.43
CA ILE A 253 5.84 -11.67 21.34
C ILE A 253 6.65 -12.66 20.52
N LEU A 254 7.93 -12.78 20.82
CA LEU A 254 8.82 -13.75 20.20
C LEU A 254 8.61 -15.11 20.88
N LEU A 255 7.94 -16.02 20.17
CA LEU A 255 7.65 -17.37 20.66
C LEU A 255 8.86 -18.29 20.52
N ASP A 256 9.63 -18.11 19.42
CA ASP A 256 10.87 -18.82 19.15
C ASP A 256 11.87 -17.88 18.45
N GLU A 257 13.13 -17.88 18.91
CA GLU A 257 14.19 -17.03 18.35
C GLU A 257 14.76 -17.57 17.03
N GLY A 258 14.40 -18.79 16.64
CA GLY A 258 15.00 -19.46 15.50
C GLY A 258 16.48 -19.74 15.68
N SER A 259 17.09 -20.40 14.71
CA SER A 259 18.51 -20.72 14.75
C SER A 259 19.36 -19.64 14.09
N ARG A 260 20.15 -18.92 14.86
CA ARG A 260 21.13 -17.95 14.34
C ARG A 260 22.29 -18.59 13.55
N ARG A 261 22.47 -19.92 13.65
CA ARG A 261 23.57 -20.64 13.02
C ARG A 261 23.21 -21.30 11.70
N THR A 262 21.97 -21.77 11.55
CA THR A 262 21.57 -22.62 10.43
C THR A 262 20.68 -21.92 9.41
N THR A 263 20.10 -20.78 9.70
CA THR A 263 19.12 -20.06 8.83
C THR A 263 17.88 -20.87 8.43
N PHE A 264 17.83 -22.17 8.79
CA PHE A 264 16.71 -23.07 8.49
C PHE A 264 15.51 -22.81 9.41
N GLU A 265 15.78 -22.50 10.68
CA GLU A 265 14.73 -22.17 11.65
C GLU A 265 14.64 -20.65 11.76
N GLN A 266 13.57 -20.08 11.20
CA GLN A 266 13.28 -18.66 11.29
C GLN A 266 12.47 -18.37 12.56
N GLU A 267 12.59 -17.14 13.08
CA GLU A 267 11.86 -16.72 14.26
C GLU A 267 10.35 -16.91 14.13
N THR A 268 9.72 -17.34 15.21
CA THR A 268 8.26 -17.42 15.34
C THR A 268 7.79 -16.30 16.26
N MET A 269 6.87 -15.47 15.78
CA MET A 269 6.43 -14.26 16.46
C MET A 269 4.93 -14.06 16.32
N PHE A 270 4.28 -13.65 17.39
CA PHE A 270 2.90 -13.21 17.41
C PHE A 270 2.86 -11.72 17.72
N SER A 271 2.04 -10.96 16.97
CA SER A 271 1.95 -9.50 17.10
C SER A 271 0.52 -9.04 17.22
N VAL A 272 0.30 -8.06 18.10
CA VAL A 272 -0.96 -7.34 18.20
C VAL A 272 -0.68 -5.86 17.99
N GLY A 273 -1.34 -5.25 17.03
CA GLY A 273 -1.12 -3.84 16.65
C GLY A 273 -2.34 -2.97 16.91
N LEU A 274 -2.05 -1.72 17.26
CA LEU A 274 -3.02 -0.66 17.39
C LEU A 274 -2.50 0.59 16.68
N ASN A 275 -3.23 1.05 15.66
CA ASN A 275 -2.88 2.23 14.89
C ASN A 275 -4.08 3.17 14.82
N TYR A 276 -3.79 4.44 14.72
CA TYR A 276 -4.79 5.49 14.54
C TYR A 276 -4.56 6.21 13.22
N ARG A 277 -5.55 6.16 12.34
CA ARG A 277 -5.60 6.99 11.14
C ARG A 277 -6.28 8.29 11.52
N TRP A 278 -5.52 9.39 11.34
CA TRP A 278 -5.95 10.71 11.79
C TRP A 278 -7.32 11.08 11.24
N ASN A 279 -8.24 11.42 12.16
CA ASN A 279 -9.61 11.86 11.87
C ASN A 279 -10.44 10.88 11.00
N ASP A 280 -10.12 9.58 11.02
CA ASP A 280 -10.79 8.56 10.21
C ASP A 280 -11.08 7.28 11.00
N ALA A 281 -10.09 6.50 11.38
CA ALA A 281 -10.30 5.16 11.91
C ALA A 281 -9.30 4.75 12.99
N LEU A 282 -9.74 3.86 13.88
CA LEU A 282 -8.90 3.06 14.75
C LEU A 282 -8.65 1.71 14.07
N ILE A 283 -7.38 1.35 13.88
CA ILE A 283 -6.97 0.14 13.20
C ILE A 283 -6.43 -0.84 14.22
N THR A 284 -7.05 -1.99 14.34
CA THR A 284 -6.55 -3.10 15.14
C THR A 284 -5.99 -4.18 14.21
N SER A 285 -4.89 -4.81 14.58
CA SER A 285 -4.28 -5.87 13.79
C SER A 285 -3.75 -7.00 14.64
N VAL A 286 -3.78 -8.20 14.09
CA VAL A 286 -3.11 -9.38 14.63
C VAL A 286 -2.27 -10.01 13.53
N MET A 287 -1.07 -10.49 13.89
CA MET A 287 -0.16 -11.07 12.92
C MET A 287 0.60 -12.24 13.55
N MET A 288 0.79 -13.28 12.77
CA MET A 288 1.62 -14.44 13.11
C MET A 288 2.71 -14.62 12.07
N LYS A 289 3.95 -14.78 12.54
CA LYS A 289 5.10 -15.09 11.71
C LYS A 289 5.68 -16.44 12.16
N TRP A 290 5.93 -17.35 11.23
CA TRP A 290 6.57 -18.64 11.51
C TRP A 290 7.26 -19.17 10.24
N ASN A 291 8.47 -19.64 10.38
CA ASN A 291 9.24 -20.30 9.33
C ASN A 291 9.17 -19.64 7.94
N GLY A 292 9.32 -18.30 7.91
CA GLY A 292 9.27 -17.51 6.69
C GLY A 292 7.85 -17.10 6.23
N PHE A 293 6.80 -17.75 6.73
CA PHE A 293 5.43 -17.33 6.54
C PHE A 293 5.05 -16.21 7.49
N GLN A 294 4.21 -15.31 7.03
CA GLN A 294 3.61 -14.27 7.82
C GLN A 294 2.16 -14.07 7.37
N VAL A 295 1.23 -14.17 8.30
CA VAL A 295 -0.20 -13.95 8.08
C VAL A 295 -0.66 -12.85 9.02
N GLY A 296 -1.37 -11.87 8.49
CA GLY A 296 -1.92 -10.76 9.27
C GLY A 296 -3.36 -10.47 8.89
N LEU A 297 -4.12 -10.06 9.89
CA LEU A 297 -5.49 -9.58 9.76
C LEU A 297 -5.57 -8.21 10.40
N SER A 298 -6.28 -7.28 9.78
CA SER A 298 -6.62 -6.01 10.41
C SER A 298 -8.07 -5.62 10.18
N TYR A 299 -8.57 -4.82 11.11
CA TYR A 299 -9.87 -4.20 11.01
C TYR A 299 -9.78 -2.72 11.35
N ASP A 300 -10.28 -1.89 10.43
CA ASP A 300 -10.37 -0.44 10.59
C ASP A 300 -11.77 -0.11 11.11
N ALA A 301 -11.86 0.30 12.38
CA ALA A 301 -13.10 0.79 12.97
C ALA A 301 -13.21 2.30 12.72
N MET A 302 -14.16 2.73 11.92
CA MET A 302 -14.37 4.15 11.63
C MET A 302 -14.83 4.91 12.87
N LEU A 303 -14.15 5.98 13.21
CA LEU A 303 -14.48 6.85 14.35
C LEU A 303 -15.38 8.02 13.94
N ASN A 304 -15.37 8.42 12.68
CA ASN A 304 -16.11 9.58 12.19
C ASN A 304 -17.50 9.21 11.68
N ILE A 305 -18.37 8.79 12.60
CA ILE A 305 -19.73 8.29 12.34
C ILE A 305 -20.62 9.34 11.63
N ASN A 306 -20.29 10.62 11.73
CA ASN A 306 -21.11 11.71 11.16
C ASN A 306 -20.99 11.83 9.63
N ARG A 307 -20.06 11.16 8.99
CA ARG A 307 -19.81 11.24 7.54
C ARG A 307 -20.47 10.13 6.74
N ILE A 308 -20.90 9.03 7.42
CA ILE A 308 -21.49 7.87 6.75
C ILE A 308 -22.76 7.45 7.51
N PRO A 309 -23.92 7.28 6.82
CA PRO A 309 -25.20 6.95 7.46
C PRO A 309 -25.23 5.58 8.16
N THR A 310 -24.23 4.74 7.94
CA THR A 310 -24.22 3.35 8.44
C THR A 310 -23.21 3.16 9.57
N LYS A 311 -23.70 2.76 10.73
CA LYS A 311 -22.92 2.55 11.97
C LYS A 311 -21.84 1.44 11.89
N THR A 312 -21.74 0.70 10.80
CA THR A 312 -20.89 -0.49 10.66
C THR A 312 -19.89 -0.41 9.49
N ALA A 313 -19.71 0.79 8.92
CA ALA A 313 -18.76 0.99 7.85
C ALA A 313 -17.32 0.87 8.40
N GLY A 314 -16.61 -0.17 8.01
CA GLY A 314 -15.24 -0.44 8.36
C GLY A 314 -14.47 -1.00 7.17
N ALA A 315 -13.19 -1.30 7.37
CA ALA A 315 -12.40 -2.02 6.39
C ALA A 315 -11.77 -3.25 7.02
N PHE A 316 -11.77 -4.34 6.28
CA PHE A 316 -11.07 -5.56 6.63
C PHE A 316 -9.87 -5.75 5.70
N GLU A 317 -8.74 -6.20 6.25
CA GLU A 317 -7.54 -6.47 5.48
C GLU A 317 -6.95 -7.83 5.86
N LEU A 318 -6.54 -8.58 4.84
CA LEU A 318 -5.79 -9.83 4.96
C LEU A 318 -4.43 -9.64 4.29
N PHE A 319 -3.38 -10.00 5.00
CA PHE A 319 -2.01 -9.97 4.53
C PHE A 319 -1.39 -11.37 4.60
N LEU A 320 -0.74 -11.79 3.54
CA LEU A 320 0.04 -13.02 3.47
C LEU A 320 1.42 -12.72 2.90
N LYS A 321 2.47 -13.27 3.52
CA LYS A 321 3.85 -13.12 3.06
C LYS A 321 4.60 -14.42 3.26
N TYR A 322 5.47 -14.73 2.30
CA TYR A 322 6.43 -15.81 2.39
C TYR A 322 7.81 -15.33 1.98
N SER A 323 8.80 -15.57 2.82
CA SER A 323 10.18 -15.13 2.59
C SER A 323 11.15 -16.25 2.89
N PHE A 324 12.15 -16.45 2.04
CA PHE A 324 13.15 -17.50 2.21
C PHE A 324 14.53 -17.04 1.74
N TYR A 325 15.55 -17.75 2.23
CA TYR A 325 16.90 -17.58 1.76
C TYR A 325 17.15 -18.52 0.58
N LYS A 326 17.88 -18.04 -0.44
CA LYS A 326 18.46 -18.96 -1.43
C LYS A 326 19.45 -19.87 -0.73
N GLU A 327 19.51 -21.15 -1.10
CA GLU A 327 20.51 -22.06 -0.59
C GLU A 327 21.90 -21.42 -0.68
N GLN A 328 22.47 -21.06 0.47
CA GLN A 328 23.87 -20.65 0.51
C GLN A 328 24.70 -21.90 0.23
N ARG A 329 25.39 -21.94 -0.90
CA ARG A 329 26.51 -22.85 -1.09
C ARG A 329 27.39 -22.70 0.16
N LYS A 330 27.54 -23.79 0.92
CA LYS A 330 28.38 -23.87 2.13
C LYS A 330 29.70 -23.16 1.85
N ARG A 331 29.91 -21.99 2.42
CA ARG A 331 31.25 -21.42 2.51
C ARG A 331 32.02 -22.39 3.38
N PHE A 332 32.82 -23.25 2.76
CA PHE A 332 33.90 -23.95 3.48
C PHE A 332 34.79 -22.82 4.00
N ILE A 333 34.72 -22.58 5.30
CA ILE A 333 35.72 -21.80 6.01
C ILE A 333 37.02 -22.63 5.86
N ARG A 334 37.93 -22.11 5.01
CA ARG A 334 39.33 -22.51 5.02
C ARG A 334 40.07 -21.68 6.04
#